data_c7508a0f39f41350681e8351e6a9eb4c
#
_entry.id   c7508a0f39f41350681e8351e6a9eb4c
#
_cell.length_a   1.000
_cell.length_b   1.000
_cell.length_c   1.000
_cell.angle_alpha   90.00
_cell.angle_beta   90.00
_cell.angle_gamma   90.00
#
_symmetry.space_group_name_H-M   'P 1'
#
loop_
_entity.id
_entity.type
_entity.pdbx_description
1 polymer ?
#
loop_
_entity_poly.entity_id
_entity_poly.type
_entity_poly.pdbx_seq_one_letter_code
_entity_poly.pdbx_strand_id
1 'polypeptide(L)'
;MRIEMAELFSKEHTSAVKLRKQVLGGKIDWDKEKKLHVFVAIENEEVVGTAAIQLYPFGIARVRQVAVSPAFQGQHIGDQLMTRVEEFAQEQGHFRIVLTGRKTAQLFYLKRGYHRVLFPFTKHE
;
A
#
# COMPACT_ATOMS: atom_id res chain seq x y z
N MET A 1 4.48 12.90 11.87
CA MET A 1 4.54 11.86 10.82
C MET A 1 4.09 12.44 9.49
N ARG A 2 4.76 12.06 8.42
CA ARG A 2 4.34 12.46 7.08
C ARG A 2 4.21 11.23 6.17
N ILE A 3 3.34 11.34 5.17
CA ILE A 3 3.17 10.32 4.14
C ILE A 3 3.48 10.97 2.80
N GLU A 4 4.37 10.36 2.04
CA GLU A 4 4.78 10.87 0.75
C GLU A 4 5.06 9.75 -0.25
N MET A 5 5.05 10.09 -1.53
CA MET A 5 5.43 9.15 -2.59
C MET A 5 6.95 9.07 -2.66
N ALA A 6 7.46 7.85 -2.68
CA ALA A 6 8.89 7.60 -2.79
C ALA A 6 9.25 7.38 -4.26
N GLU A 7 10.29 8.08 -4.73
CA GLU A 7 10.81 7.84 -6.08
C GLU A 7 11.50 6.47 -6.15
N LEU A 8 11.36 5.83 -7.30
CA LEU A 8 11.98 4.53 -7.55
C LEU A 8 13.50 4.62 -7.30
N PHE A 9 14.01 3.66 -6.54
CA PHE A 9 15.42 3.55 -6.13
C PHE A 9 15.92 4.67 -5.20
N SER A 10 15.04 5.53 -4.72
CA SER A 10 15.42 6.50 -3.69
C SER A 10 15.71 5.81 -2.35
N LYS A 11 16.26 6.56 -1.40
CA LYS A 11 16.50 6.08 -0.04
C LYS A 11 15.18 5.60 0.60
N GLU A 12 14.11 6.36 0.42
CA GLU A 12 12.80 6.05 0.97
C GLU A 12 12.23 4.79 0.33
N HIS A 13 12.38 4.62 -0.98
CA HIS A 13 11.94 3.43 -1.69
C HIS A 13 12.70 2.19 -1.21
N THR A 14 14.01 2.30 -1.09
CA THR A 14 14.86 1.21 -0.59
C THR A 14 14.43 0.81 0.83
N SER A 15 14.16 1.78 1.69
CA SER A 15 13.68 1.53 3.05
C SER A 15 12.31 0.86 3.05
N ALA A 16 11.41 1.26 2.16
CA ALA A 16 10.09 0.65 2.01
C ALA A 16 10.19 -0.82 1.60
N VAL A 17 11.03 -1.12 0.62
CA VAL A 17 11.25 -2.49 0.14
C VAL A 17 11.81 -3.36 1.26
N LYS A 18 12.76 -2.84 2.02
CA LYS A 18 13.34 -3.54 3.16
C LYS A 18 12.29 -3.81 4.23
N LEU A 19 11.45 -2.85 4.53
CA LEU A 19 10.36 -3.00 5.49
C LEU A 19 9.37 -4.07 5.05
N ARG A 20 8.97 -4.07 3.77
CA ARG A 20 8.09 -5.11 3.22
C ARG A 20 8.66 -6.50 3.41
N LYS A 21 9.94 -6.66 3.10
CA LYS A 21 10.60 -7.96 3.23
C LYS A 21 10.61 -8.42 4.68
N GLN A 22 10.84 -7.50 5.59
CA GLN A 22 10.86 -7.79 7.02
C GLN A 22 9.47 -8.20 7.55
N VAL A 23 8.41 -7.50 7.11
CA VAL A 23 7.05 -7.70 7.63
C VAL A 23 6.30 -8.79 6.84
N LEU A 24 6.42 -8.79 5.53
CA LEU A 24 5.65 -9.65 4.64
C LEU A 24 6.44 -10.86 4.13
N GLY A 25 7.78 -10.79 4.17
CA GLY A 25 8.64 -11.81 3.59
C GLY A 25 8.68 -11.74 2.07
N GLY A 26 9.13 -12.84 1.46
CA GLY A 26 9.17 -12.97 0.02
C GLY A 26 10.44 -12.40 -0.62
N LYS A 27 10.46 -12.44 -1.95
CA LYS A 27 11.57 -11.94 -2.75
C LYS A 27 11.17 -10.64 -3.42
N ILE A 28 12.16 -9.80 -3.74
CA ILE A 28 11.95 -8.54 -4.43
C ILE A 28 12.06 -8.80 -5.93
N ASP A 29 11.05 -8.37 -6.68
CA ASP A 29 11.05 -8.39 -8.13
C ASP A 29 11.16 -6.95 -8.61
N TRP A 30 12.36 -6.56 -9.01
CA TRP A 30 12.64 -5.18 -9.41
C TRP A 30 11.89 -4.75 -10.67
N ASP A 31 11.57 -5.69 -11.55
CA ASP A 31 10.77 -5.36 -12.73
C ASP A 31 9.33 -5.01 -12.35
N LYS A 32 8.77 -5.68 -11.36
CA LYS A 32 7.46 -5.34 -10.81
C LYS A 32 7.51 -4.02 -10.05
N GLU A 33 8.60 -3.76 -9.31
CA GLU A 33 8.75 -2.51 -8.57
C GLU A 33 8.65 -1.28 -9.48
N LYS A 34 9.18 -1.36 -10.68
CA LYS A 34 9.13 -0.27 -11.65
C LYS A 34 7.70 0.11 -12.06
N LYS A 35 6.75 -0.77 -11.87
CA LYS A 35 5.33 -0.55 -12.22
C LYS A 35 4.51 -0.02 -11.05
N LEU A 36 5.10 0.07 -9.87
CA LEU A 36 4.40 0.47 -8.65
C LEU A 36 4.65 1.94 -8.32
N HIS A 37 3.61 2.58 -7.80
CA HIS A 37 3.74 3.85 -7.09
C HIS A 37 3.80 3.52 -5.61
N VAL A 38 4.90 3.88 -4.96
CA VAL A 38 5.18 3.51 -3.58
C VAL A 38 5.00 4.71 -2.68
N PHE A 39 4.18 4.55 -1.64
CA PHE A 39 4.00 5.56 -0.61
C PHE A 39 4.65 5.09 0.68
N VAL A 40 5.22 6.03 1.41
CA VAL A 40 5.90 5.75 2.67
C VAL A 40 5.35 6.64 3.78
N ALA A 41 5.25 6.09 4.97
CA ALA A 41 4.98 6.83 6.19
C ALA A 41 6.30 7.00 6.93
N ILE A 42 6.66 8.24 7.24
CA ILE A 42 7.93 8.59 7.84
C ILE A 42 7.71 9.19 9.21
N GLU A 43 8.36 8.64 10.21
CA GLU A 43 8.37 9.13 11.59
C GLU A 43 9.81 9.23 12.07
N ASN A 44 10.20 10.40 12.58
CA ASN A 44 11.58 10.63 13.06
C ASN A 44 12.64 10.22 12.04
N GLU A 45 12.42 10.60 10.77
CA GLU A 45 13.31 10.31 9.62
C GLU A 45 13.41 8.83 9.26
N GLU A 46 12.56 7.97 9.84
CA GLU A 46 12.53 6.54 9.49
C GLU A 46 11.25 6.18 8.76
N VAL A 47 11.34 5.31 7.77
CA VAL A 47 10.18 4.72 7.11
C VAL A 47 9.59 3.67 8.04
N VAL A 48 8.39 3.93 8.54
CA VAL A 48 7.71 3.05 9.49
C VAL A 48 6.52 2.32 8.88
N GLY A 49 6.13 2.71 7.68
CA GLY A 49 5.05 2.05 6.94
C GLY A 49 5.17 2.31 5.46
N THR A 50 4.56 1.45 4.66
CA THR A 50 4.54 1.58 3.21
C THR A 50 3.27 0.95 2.63
N ALA A 51 2.84 1.48 1.49
CA ALA A 51 1.79 0.89 0.67
C ALA A 51 2.13 1.21 -0.79
N ALA A 52 1.93 0.24 -1.66
CA ALA A 52 2.18 0.41 -3.08
C ALA A 52 0.90 0.23 -3.86
N ILE A 53 0.79 0.91 -5.00
CA ILE A 53 -0.37 0.80 -5.87
C ILE A 53 0.09 0.72 -7.32
N GLN A 54 -0.55 -0.15 -8.08
CA GLN A 54 -0.34 -0.29 -9.51
C GLN A 54 -1.59 0.15 -10.24
N LEU A 55 -1.42 1.00 -11.24
CA LEU A 55 -2.52 1.49 -12.08
C LEU A 55 -2.65 0.60 -13.30
N TYR A 56 -3.89 0.19 -13.59
CA TYR A 56 -4.23 -0.63 -14.74
C TYR A 56 -5.19 0.11 -15.66
N PRO A 57 -5.35 -0.33 -16.92
CA PRO A 57 -6.36 0.23 -17.82
C PRO A 57 -7.77 0.13 -17.25
N PHE A 58 -8.67 0.93 -17.80
CA PHE A 58 -10.12 0.93 -17.48
C PHE A 58 -10.43 1.36 -16.05
N GLY A 59 -9.59 2.24 -15.51
CA GLY A 59 -9.85 2.83 -14.20
C GLY A 59 -9.67 1.88 -13.02
N ILE A 60 -8.91 0.81 -13.20
CA ILE A 60 -8.62 -0.17 -12.16
C ILE A 60 -7.27 0.14 -11.52
N ALA A 61 -7.21 0.09 -10.19
CA ALA A 61 -5.97 0.20 -9.43
C ALA A 61 -5.86 -0.98 -8.47
N ARG A 62 -4.66 -1.49 -8.28
CA ARG A 62 -4.44 -2.60 -7.35
C ARG A 62 -3.46 -2.18 -6.27
N VAL A 63 -3.91 -2.26 -5.01
CA VAL A 63 -3.06 -2.02 -3.84
C VAL A 63 -2.23 -3.27 -3.58
N ARG A 64 -0.94 -3.05 -3.36
CA ARG A 64 0.01 -4.13 -3.09
C ARG A 64 0.92 -3.75 -1.94
N GLN A 65 1.45 -4.74 -1.24
CA GLN A 65 2.59 -4.58 -0.33
C GLN A 65 2.35 -3.56 0.79
N VAL A 66 1.18 -3.62 1.44
CA VAL A 66 0.92 -2.79 2.61
C VAL A 66 1.63 -3.38 3.82
N ALA A 67 2.50 -2.61 4.45
CA ALA A 67 3.25 -3.07 5.60
C ALA A 67 3.51 -1.93 6.58
N VAL A 68 3.37 -2.20 7.87
CA VAL A 68 3.67 -1.26 8.95
C VAL A 68 4.64 -1.94 9.90
N SER A 69 5.69 -1.23 10.30
CA SER A 69 6.66 -1.73 11.26
C SER A 69 5.96 -2.18 12.54
N PRO A 70 6.32 -3.36 13.10
CA PRO A 70 5.66 -3.88 14.30
C PRO A 70 5.61 -2.90 15.47
N ALA A 71 6.65 -2.09 15.66
CA ALA A 71 6.69 -1.10 16.73
C ALA A 71 5.67 0.04 16.55
N PHE A 72 5.11 0.18 15.35
CA PHE A 72 4.18 1.26 15.00
C PHE A 72 2.79 0.78 14.63
N GLN A 73 2.52 -0.51 14.76
CA GLN A 73 1.18 -1.06 14.53
C GLN A 73 0.21 -0.59 15.62
N GLY A 74 -1.06 -0.47 15.27
CA GLY A 74 -2.09 0.02 16.19
C GLY A 74 -2.17 1.54 16.31
N GLN A 75 -1.44 2.29 15.49
CA GLN A 75 -1.43 3.76 15.49
C GLN A 75 -2.09 4.37 14.26
N HIS A 76 -2.91 3.60 13.55
CA HIS A 76 -3.63 4.03 12.35
C HIS A 76 -2.75 4.45 11.18
N ILE A 77 -1.48 4.02 11.15
CA ILE A 77 -0.58 4.33 10.04
C ILE A 77 -1.04 3.62 8.77
N GLY A 78 -1.49 2.37 8.88
CA GLY A 78 -2.06 1.63 7.75
C GLY A 78 -3.28 2.33 7.17
N ASP A 79 -4.16 2.88 8.01
CA ASP A 79 -5.32 3.65 7.57
C ASP A 79 -4.91 4.89 6.79
N GLN A 80 -3.93 5.62 7.28
CA GLN A 80 -3.45 6.83 6.61
C GLN A 80 -2.79 6.50 5.27
N LEU A 81 -2.01 5.43 5.20
CA LEU A 81 -1.41 4.96 3.95
C LEU A 81 -2.49 4.56 2.94
N MET A 82 -3.49 3.81 3.38
CA MET A 82 -4.59 3.39 2.50
C MET A 82 -5.37 4.59 1.99
N THR A 83 -5.68 5.55 2.87
CA THR A 83 -6.35 6.79 2.46
C THR A 83 -5.54 7.50 1.38
N ARG A 84 -4.24 7.58 1.53
CA ARG A 84 -3.39 8.28 0.55
C ARG A 84 -3.33 7.56 -0.78
N VAL A 85 -3.19 6.23 -0.80
CA VAL A 85 -3.18 5.48 -2.07
C VAL A 85 -4.55 5.53 -2.76
N GLU A 86 -5.63 5.52 -2.00
CA GLU A 86 -6.99 5.67 -2.56
C GLU A 86 -7.18 7.04 -3.20
N GLU A 87 -6.73 8.10 -2.53
CA GLU A 87 -6.76 9.46 -3.07
C GLU A 87 -5.93 9.56 -4.36
N PHE A 88 -4.74 8.97 -4.36
CA PHE A 88 -3.88 8.95 -5.54
C PHE A 88 -4.57 8.26 -6.71
N ALA A 89 -5.19 7.12 -6.47
CA ALA A 89 -5.93 6.40 -7.51
C ALA A 89 -7.03 7.27 -8.12
N GLN A 90 -7.81 7.97 -7.28
CA GLN A 90 -8.85 8.88 -7.74
C GLN A 90 -8.26 10.05 -8.54
N GLU A 91 -7.19 10.65 -8.05
CA GLU A 91 -6.48 11.73 -8.75
C GLU A 91 -6.04 11.32 -10.15
N GLN A 92 -5.72 10.03 -10.33
CA GLN A 92 -5.31 9.47 -11.61
C GLN A 92 -6.48 8.92 -12.45
N GLY A 93 -7.72 9.10 -11.99
CA GLY A 93 -8.90 8.64 -12.70
C GLY A 93 -9.20 7.15 -12.54
N HIS A 94 -8.70 6.54 -11.49
CA HIS A 94 -8.90 5.11 -11.21
C HIS A 94 -9.81 4.98 -10.00
N PHE A 95 -11.05 4.53 -10.23
CA PHE A 95 -12.09 4.52 -9.19
C PHE A 95 -12.45 3.12 -8.69
N ARG A 96 -11.91 2.08 -9.32
CA ARG A 96 -12.10 0.72 -8.85
C ARG A 96 -10.78 0.20 -8.26
N ILE A 97 -10.79 -0.01 -6.95
CA ILE A 97 -9.61 -0.43 -6.22
C ILE A 97 -9.77 -1.90 -5.83
N VAL A 98 -8.78 -2.70 -6.20
CA VAL A 98 -8.73 -4.13 -5.85
C VAL A 98 -7.50 -4.39 -5.00
N LEU A 99 -7.59 -5.37 -4.13
CA LEU A 99 -6.46 -5.83 -3.33
C LEU A 99 -6.68 -7.28 -2.91
N THR A 100 -5.59 -7.97 -2.61
CA THR A 100 -5.63 -9.28 -1.98
C THR A 100 -5.17 -9.12 -0.56
N GLY A 101 -6.10 -9.27 0.39
CA GLY A 101 -5.78 -9.13 1.80
C GLY A 101 -5.34 -10.45 2.41
N ARG A 102 -4.36 -10.39 3.31
CA ARG A 102 -4.03 -11.54 4.15
C ARG A 102 -5.21 -11.84 5.06
N LYS A 103 -5.34 -13.09 5.48
CA LYS A 103 -6.42 -13.53 6.36
C LYS A 103 -6.49 -12.68 7.64
N THR A 104 -5.33 -12.35 8.19
CA THR A 104 -5.22 -11.54 9.41
C THR A 104 -5.57 -10.07 9.19
N ALA A 105 -5.59 -9.59 7.96
CA ALA A 105 -5.89 -8.19 7.62
C ALA A 105 -7.31 -8.00 7.05
N GLN A 106 -8.09 -9.07 6.92
CA GLN A 106 -9.41 -9.00 6.28
C GLN A 106 -10.34 -8.02 6.98
N LEU A 107 -10.39 -8.04 8.31
CA LEU A 107 -11.26 -7.16 9.07
C LEU A 107 -10.89 -5.69 8.85
N PHE A 108 -9.60 -5.38 8.77
CA PHE A 108 -9.11 -4.04 8.48
C PHE A 108 -9.68 -3.52 7.15
N TYR A 109 -9.61 -4.33 6.09
CA TYR A 109 -10.11 -3.92 4.78
C TYR A 109 -11.63 -3.84 4.73
N LEU A 110 -12.32 -4.75 5.38
CA LEU A 110 -13.79 -4.72 5.47
C LEU A 110 -14.25 -3.43 6.18
N LYS A 111 -13.60 -3.03 7.25
CA LYS A 111 -13.91 -1.78 7.95
C LYS A 111 -13.67 -0.54 7.09
N ARG A 112 -12.78 -0.62 6.12
CA ARG A 112 -12.53 0.47 5.19
C ARG A 112 -13.51 0.49 3.99
N GLY A 113 -14.48 -0.41 3.96
CA GLY A 113 -15.50 -0.46 2.92
C GLY A 113 -15.16 -1.35 1.74
N TYR A 114 -14.15 -2.20 1.86
CA TYR A 114 -13.86 -3.19 0.83
C TYR A 114 -14.83 -4.37 0.96
N HIS A 115 -15.21 -4.94 -0.17
CA HIS A 115 -16.09 -6.10 -0.23
C HIS A 115 -15.31 -7.31 -0.68
N ARG A 116 -15.62 -8.45 -0.08
CA ARG A 116 -15.06 -9.71 -0.56
C ARG A 116 -15.85 -10.16 -1.79
N VAL A 117 -15.16 -10.27 -2.92
CA VAL A 117 -15.71 -10.83 -4.15
C VAL A 117 -14.77 -11.94 -4.57
N LEU A 118 -14.99 -13.17 -4.08
CA LEU A 118 -14.06 -14.28 -4.25
C LEU A 118 -12.69 -13.89 -3.68
N PHE A 119 -11.77 -13.53 -4.48
CA PHE A 119 -10.52 -12.83 -4.29
C PHE A 119 -10.31 -11.99 -5.53
N PRO A 120 -9.76 -10.78 -5.46
CA PRO A 120 -9.37 -10.00 -4.28
C PRO A 120 -10.52 -9.17 -3.68
N PHE A 121 -10.23 -8.46 -2.59
CA PHE A 121 -11.14 -7.44 -2.08
C PHE A 121 -11.27 -6.30 -3.07
N THR A 122 -12.47 -5.73 -3.17
CA THR A 122 -12.76 -4.66 -4.11
C THR A 122 -13.48 -3.52 -3.41
N LYS A 123 -13.13 -2.30 -3.77
CA LYS A 123 -13.84 -1.09 -3.37
C LYS A 123 -14.04 -0.25 -4.62
N HIS A 124 -15.29 0.15 -4.86
CA HIS A 124 -15.64 1.01 -5.97
C HIS A 124 -16.04 2.37 -5.43
N GLU A 125 -15.33 3.41 -5.83
CA GLU A 125 -15.55 4.77 -5.34
C GLU A 125 -16.16 5.70 -6.38
#